data_725230b43e86ac0342798cc8b583ba05
#
_entry.id   725230b43e86ac0342798cc8b583ba05
#
_cell.length_a   1.000
_cell.length_b   1.000
_cell.length_c   1.000
_cell.angle_alpha   90.00
_cell.angle_beta   90.00
_cell.angle_gamma   90.00
#
_symmetry.space_group_name_H-M   'P 1'
#
loop_
_entity.id
_entity.type
_entity.pdbx_description
1 polymer ?
#
loop_
_entity_poly.entity_id
_entity_poly.type
_entity_poly.pdbx_seq_one_letter_code
_entity_poly.pdbx_strand_id
1 'polypeptide(L)'
;MDPQEITEELGHPGAWNLLDSATLLRLAYNGSDGFPRVIPIGFYWNGNQIVVCTAATAPKVKALSSRPNVAMTIDVGDTPTEAKALLVRGLATVDIVDGVPDEYVAASTKVLGADQVTEFERQVRSMYDQMARISIEPVWARFFDFGAGRMPSFLTKLAGDA
;
A
#
# COMPACT_ATOMS: atom_id res chain seq x y z
N MET A 1 -17.00 5.86 3.84
CA MET A 1 -17.22 4.50 4.36
C MET A 1 -17.15 4.61 5.86
N ASP A 2 -17.97 3.87 6.56
CA ASP A 2 -17.96 3.85 8.02
C ASP A 2 -16.62 3.29 8.55
N PRO A 3 -16.04 3.84 9.64
CA PRO A 3 -14.77 3.35 10.21
C PRO A 3 -14.81 1.87 10.59
N GLN A 4 -15.95 1.37 11.08
CA GLN A 4 -16.09 -0.05 11.41
C GLN A 4 -16.03 -0.92 10.15
N GLU A 5 -16.70 -0.52 9.07
CA GLU A 5 -16.65 -1.24 7.78
C GLU A 5 -15.21 -1.27 7.21
N ILE A 6 -14.43 -0.17 7.36
CA ILE A 6 -13.04 -0.14 6.93
C ILE A 6 -12.22 -1.16 7.73
N THR A 7 -12.41 -1.18 9.06
CA THR A 7 -11.73 -2.13 9.95
C THR A 7 -12.06 -3.58 9.60
N GLU A 8 -13.33 -3.88 9.30
CA GLU A 8 -13.77 -5.22 8.89
C GLU A 8 -13.15 -5.64 7.55
N GLU A 9 -13.10 -4.75 6.56
CA GLU A 9 -12.48 -5.04 5.26
C GLU A 9 -10.98 -5.28 5.37
N LEU A 10 -10.26 -4.45 6.11
CA LEU A 10 -8.82 -4.58 6.32
C LEU A 10 -8.47 -5.77 7.23
N GLY A 11 -9.34 -6.08 8.19
CA GLY A 11 -9.21 -7.23 9.11
C GLY A 11 -9.61 -8.57 8.50
N HIS A 12 -10.20 -8.60 7.30
CA HIS A 12 -10.51 -9.85 6.63
C HIS A 12 -9.23 -10.68 6.41
N PRO A 13 -9.21 -12.00 6.74
CA PRO A 13 -7.98 -12.81 6.66
C PRO A 13 -7.24 -12.72 5.32
N GLY A 14 -7.96 -12.68 4.20
CA GLY A 14 -7.36 -12.52 2.88
C GLY A 14 -6.76 -11.13 2.64
N ALA A 15 -7.39 -10.07 3.13
CA ALA A 15 -6.85 -8.70 3.06
C ALA A 15 -5.61 -8.55 3.95
N TRP A 16 -5.69 -9.08 5.18
CA TRP A 16 -4.56 -9.10 6.10
C TRP A 16 -3.35 -9.82 5.50
N ASN A 17 -3.57 -10.98 4.87
CA ASN A 17 -2.50 -11.70 4.20
C ASN A 17 -1.84 -10.88 3.08
N LEU A 18 -2.61 -10.12 2.28
CA LEU A 18 -2.04 -9.22 1.28
C LEU A 18 -1.23 -8.09 1.91
N LEU A 19 -1.72 -7.49 2.99
CA LEU A 19 -1.02 -6.41 3.71
C LEU A 19 0.30 -6.89 4.32
N ASP A 20 0.34 -8.12 4.82
CA ASP A 20 1.52 -8.70 5.47
C ASP A 20 2.55 -9.21 4.44
N SER A 21 2.10 -9.98 3.44
CA SER A 21 3.00 -10.72 2.55
C SER A 21 3.40 -9.99 1.27
N ALA A 22 2.56 -9.08 0.73
CA ALA A 22 2.89 -8.40 -0.51
C ALA A 22 4.07 -7.44 -0.34
N THR A 23 4.98 -7.47 -1.31
CA THR A 23 6.18 -6.61 -1.30
C THR A 23 5.92 -5.22 -1.85
N LEU A 24 4.98 -5.10 -2.78
CA LEU A 24 4.64 -3.84 -3.45
C LEU A 24 3.13 -3.60 -3.41
N LEU A 25 2.77 -2.35 -3.27
CA LEU A 25 1.47 -1.84 -3.67
C LEU A 25 1.60 -0.93 -4.89
N ARG A 26 0.50 -0.70 -5.58
CA ARG A 26 0.42 0.29 -6.66
C ARG A 26 -0.27 1.54 -6.11
N LEU A 27 0.52 2.59 -5.89
CA LEU A 27 0.06 3.87 -5.34
C LEU A 27 -0.34 4.80 -6.47
N ALA A 28 -1.61 5.24 -6.47
CA ALA A 28 -2.14 6.28 -7.34
C ALA A 28 -2.25 7.60 -6.58
N TYR A 29 -1.78 8.69 -7.19
CA TYR A 29 -1.85 10.05 -6.64
C TYR A 29 -1.93 11.08 -7.78
N ASN A 30 -2.35 12.31 -7.47
CA ASN A 30 -2.47 13.38 -8.45
C ASN A 30 -1.15 14.15 -8.62
N GLY A 31 -0.65 14.20 -9.85
CA GLY A 31 0.49 15.03 -10.22
C GLY A 31 0.16 16.53 -10.20
N SER A 32 1.20 17.38 -10.22
CA SER A 32 1.02 18.85 -10.24
C SER A 32 0.37 19.37 -11.53
N ASP A 33 0.44 18.58 -12.58
CA ASP A 33 -0.17 18.85 -13.90
C ASP A 33 -1.62 18.35 -14.03
N GLY A 34 -2.18 17.80 -12.93
CA GLY A 34 -3.54 17.24 -12.89
C GLY A 34 -3.66 15.80 -13.41
N PHE A 35 -2.60 15.25 -14.02
CA PHE A 35 -2.64 13.86 -14.44
C PHE A 35 -2.43 12.91 -13.24
N PRO A 36 -3.19 11.79 -13.17
CA PRO A 36 -2.95 10.76 -12.20
C PRO A 36 -1.60 10.08 -12.45
N ARG A 37 -0.93 9.74 -11.35
CA ARG A 37 0.30 8.94 -11.33
C ARG A 37 0.00 7.61 -10.68
N VAL A 38 0.56 6.53 -11.21
CA VAL A 38 0.52 5.20 -10.61
C VAL A 38 1.96 4.66 -10.56
N ILE A 39 2.40 4.26 -9.38
CA ILE A 39 3.74 3.72 -9.18
C ILE A 39 3.70 2.46 -8.31
N PRO A 40 4.53 1.44 -8.59
CA PRO A 40 4.81 0.39 -7.63
C PRO A 40 5.72 0.94 -6.53
N ILE A 41 5.42 0.59 -5.27
CA ILE A 41 6.24 1.02 -4.14
C ILE A 41 6.14 0.00 -3.00
N GLY A 42 7.26 -0.23 -2.30
CA GLY A 42 7.29 -1.01 -1.07
C GLY A 42 6.50 -0.31 0.03
N PHE A 43 5.89 -1.08 0.90
CA PHE A 43 5.05 -0.56 1.97
C PHE A 43 5.13 -1.42 3.23
N TYR A 44 4.80 -0.80 4.35
CA TYR A 44 4.64 -1.44 5.64
C TYR A 44 3.22 -1.19 6.16
N TRP A 45 2.56 -2.23 6.67
CA TRP A 45 1.29 -2.14 7.38
C TRP A 45 1.56 -2.20 8.87
N ASN A 46 1.20 -1.15 9.62
CA ASN A 46 1.43 -1.08 11.06
C ASN A 46 0.23 -1.49 11.91
N GLY A 47 -0.82 -2.04 11.27
CA GLY A 47 -2.08 -2.41 11.92
C GLY A 47 -3.18 -1.35 11.82
N ASN A 48 -2.83 -0.11 11.46
CA ASN A 48 -3.76 1.01 11.35
C ASN A 48 -3.54 1.87 10.09
N GLN A 49 -2.30 2.03 9.67
CA GLN A 49 -1.91 2.85 8.53
C GLN A 49 -1.01 2.06 7.58
N ILE A 50 -1.07 2.42 6.30
CA ILE A 50 -0.11 1.97 5.30
C ILE A 50 1.00 3.02 5.24
N VAL A 51 2.25 2.60 5.48
CA VAL A 51 3.42 3.47 5.47
C VAL A 51 4.26 3.18 4.25
N VAL A 52 4.58 4.21 3.47
CA VAL A 52 5.54 4.14 2.36
C VAL A 52 6.66 5.15 2.61
N CYS A 53 7.90 4.77 2.32
CA CYS A 53 9.04 5.64 2.50
C CYS A 53 9.78 5.82 1.18
N THR A 54 10.36 7.00 0.99
CA THR A 54 11.08 7.35 -0.24
C THR A 54 12.12 8.43 0.03
N ALA A 55 13.02 8.68 -0.91
CA ALA A 55 13.93 9.82 -0.82
C ALA A 55 13.13 11.12 -0.61
N ALA A 56 13.60 11.99 0.29
CA ALA A 56 12.94 13.26 0.63
C ALA A 56 12.69 14.17 -0.59
N THR A 57 13.53 14.06 -1.61
CA THR A 57 13.47 14.85 -2.86
C THR A 57 12.58 14.24 -3.94
N ALA A 58 11.98 13.07 -3.71
CA ALA A 58 11.15 12.42 -4.72
C ALA A 58 9.94 13.28 -5.11
N PRO A 59 9.57 13.37 -6.42
CA PRO A 59 8.47 14.23 -6.89
C PRO A 59 7.13 13.99 -6.19
N LYS A 60 6.87 12.75 -5.78
CA LYS A 60 5.65 12.38 -5.05
C LYS A 60 5.54 13.04 -3.68
N VAL A 61 6.65 13.37 -3.04
CA VAL A 61 6.68 14.05 -1.73
C VAL A 61 5.97 15.39 -1.81
N LYS A 62 6.38 16.24 -2.74
CA LYS A 62 5.74 17.54 -2.99
C LYS A 62 4.27 17.40 -3.42
N ALA A 63 3.97 16.41 -4.27
CA ALA A 63 2.63 16.19 -4.76
C ALA A 63 1.68 15.79 -3.62
N LEU A 64 2.08 14.87 -2.76
CA LEU A 64 1.27 14.35 -1.64
C LEU A 64 1.11 15.37 -0.52
N SER A 65 2.12 16.21 -0.26
CA SER A 65 2.01 17.29 0.73
C SER A 65 0.92 18.31 0.39
N SER A 66 0.63 18.52 -0.89
CA SER A 66 -0.40 19.46 -1.35
C SER A 66 -1.71 18.82 -1.78
N ARG A 67 -1.69 17.53 -2.11
CA ARG A 67 -2.84 16.74 -2.58
C ARG A 67 -2.81 15.35 -1.92
N PRO A 68 -3.30 15.27 -0.67
CA PRO A 68 -3.12 14.08 0.16
C PRO A 68 -4.01 12.88 -0.25
N ASN A 69 -5.00 13.08 -1.11
CA ASN A 69 -5.89 12.00 -1.53
C ASN A 69 -5.16 11.00 -2.41
N VAL A 70 -5.16 9.76 -1.99
CA VAL A 70 -4.53 8.64 -2.70
C VAL A 70 -5.49 7.47 -2.87
N ALA A 71 -5.20 6.65 -3.86
CA ALA A 71 -5.77 5.31 -3.99
C ALA A 71 -4.64 4.30 -4.18
N MET A 72 -4.89 3.06 -3.78
CA MET A 72 -3.90 1.99 -3.99
C MET A 72 -4.57 0.65 -4.18
N THR A 73 -3.84 -0.25 -4.83
CA THR A 73 -4.20 -1.66 -4.93
C THR A 73 -3.03 -2.55 -4.55
N ILE A 74 -3.36 -3.62 -3.85
CA ILE A 74 -2.50 -4.76 -3.58
C ILE A 74 -3.21 -5.97 -4.17
N ASP A 75 -2.61 -6.61 -5.15
CA ASP A 75 -3.25 -7.69 -5.90
C ASP A 75 -2.29 -8.86 -6.11
N VAL A 76 -2.86 -10.05 -6.21
CA VAL A 76 -2.18 -11.31 -6.49
C VAL A 76 -3.09 -12.22 -7.31
N GLY A 77 -2.49 -13.25 -7.92
CA GLY A 77 -3.17 -14.29 -8.69
C GLY A 77 -3.12 -14.03 -10.19
N ASP A 78 -2.69 -15.07 -10.93
CA ASP A 78 -2.48 -15.01 -12.38
C ASP A 78 -3.72 -15.48 -13.18
N THR A 79 -4.68 -16.11 -12.50
CA THR A 79 -5.92 -16.58 -13.11
C THR A 79 -7.15 -15.93 -12.47
N PRO A 80 -8.28 -15.84 -13.19
CA PRO A 80 -9.52 -15.26 -12.65
C PRO A 80 -9.99 -15.90 -11.33
N THR A 81 -9.74 -17.19 -11.14
CA THR A 81 -10.15 -17.93 -9.93
C THR A 81 -9.17 -17.78 -8.76
N GLU A 82 -7.95 -17.32 -9.02
CA GLU A 82 -6.94 -17.06 -7.99
C GLU A 82 -6.81 -15.58 -7.63
N ALA A 83 -7.42 -14.72 -8.45
CA ALA A 83 -7.31 -13.29 -8.32
C ALA A 83 -7.88 -12.79 -6.98
N LYS A 84 -7.03 -12.07 -6.24
CA LYS A 84 -7.41 -11.34 -5.03
C LYS A 84 -6.91 -9.92 -5.14
N ALA A 85 -7.70 -8.98 -4.67
CA ALA A 85 -7.32 -7.58 -4.68
C ALA A 85 -7.85 -6.85 -3.44
N LEU A 86 -6.97 -6.11 -2.80
CA LEU A 86 -7.33 -5.14 -1.77
C LEU A 86 -7.21 -3.74 -2.38
N LEU A 87 -8.34 -3.05 -2.46
CA LEU A 87 -8.42 -1.66 -2.91
C LEU A 87 -8.56 -0.76 -1.69
N VAL A 88 -7.75 0.28 -1.60
CA VAL A 88 -7.79 1.24 -0.50
C VAL A 88 -7.77 2.66 -1.06
N ARG A 89 -8.58 3.55 -0.46
CA ARG A 89 -8.43 5.00 -0.60
C ARG A 89 -8.01 5.57 0.74
N GLY A 90 -7.14 6.58 0.73
CA GLY A 90 -6.62 7.12 1.97
C GLY A 90 -6.18 8.57 1.87
N LEU A 91 -5.85 9.11 3.03
CA LEU A 91 -5.25 10.42 3.19
C LEU A 91 -3.79 10.28 3.59
N ALA A 92 -2.90 10.84 2.79
CA ALA A 92 -1.47 10.80 3.01
C ALA A 92 -1.00 11.96 3.89
N THR A 93 -0.19 11.68 4.89
CA THR A 93 0.58 12.66 5.65
C THR A 93 2.06 12.43 5.36
N VAL A 94 2.78 13.50 5.03
CA VAL A 94 4.20 13.44 4.66
C VAL A 94 5.04 14.06 5.76
N ASP A 95 5.95 13.28 6.32
CA ASP A 95 6.93 13.71 7.30
C ASP A 95 8.34 13.51 6.75
N ILE A 96 9.19 14.52 6.83
CA ILE A 96 10.62 14.36 6.55
C ILE A 96 11.28 13.98 7.89
N VAL A 97 11.92 12.83 7.89
CA VAL A 97 12.55 12.27 9.08
C VAL A 97 14.04 12.09 8.88
N ASP A 98 14.82 12.24 9.94
CA ASP A 98 16.25 12.01 9.90
C ASP A 98 16.54 10.50 9.78
N GLY A 99 17.51 10.16 8.94
CA GLY A 99 17.90 8.79 8.67
C GLY A 99 16.88 7.98 7.89
N VAL A 100 16.86 6.68 8.14
CA VAL A 100 16.00 5.69 7.46
C VAL A 100 14.99 5.14 8.46
N PRO A 101 13.67 5.32 8.20
CA PRO A 101 12.62 4.73 9.03
C PRO A 101 12.71 3.20 9.08
N ASP A 102 12.38 2.60 10.22
CA ASP A 102 12.36 1.15 10.37
C ASP A 102 11.32 0.50 9.44
N GLU A 103 10.23 1.19 9.15
CA GLU A 103 9.21 0.75 8.19
C GLU A 103 9.78 0.60 6.77
N TYR A 104 10.75 1.43 6.37
CA TYR A 104 11.44 1.29 5.08
C TYR A 104 12.25 -0.01 5.04
N VAL A 105 12.99 -0.31 6.10
CA VAL A 105 13.76 -1.54 6.21
C VAL A 105 12.81 -2.74 6.22
N ALA A 106 11.78 -2.72 7.06
CA ALA A 106 10.78 -3.79 7.14
C ALA A 106 10.09 -4.06 5.80
N ALA A 107 9.68 -3.01 5.07
CA ALA A 107 9.06 -3.13 3.76
C ALA A 107 9.99 -3.74 2.72
N SER A 108 11.26 -3.32 2.72
CA SER A 108 12.25 -3.73 1.72
C SER A 108 12.81 -5.13 1.96
N THR A 109 12.69 -5.65 3.17
CA THR A 109 13.29 -6.91 3.58
C THR A 109 12.31 -8.07 3.72
N LYS A 110 11.01 -7.86 3.36
CA LYS A 110 9.96 -8.90 3.45
C LYS A 110 10.34 -10.24 2.81
N VAL A 111 11.18 -10.22 1.78
CA VAL A 111 11.60 -11.42 1.02
C VAL A 111 13.07 -11.78 1.21
N LEU A 112 13.78 -11.09 2.11
CA LEU A 112 15.19 -11.32 2.35
C LEU A 112 15.40 -12.29 3.51
N GLY A 113 16.45 -13.11 3.42
CA GLY A 113 16.94 -13.89 4.57
C GLY A 113 17.63 -13.01 5.62
N ALA A 114 17.72 -13.48 6.85
CA ALA A 114 18.26 -12.71 7.98
C ALA A 114 19.64 -12.08 7.73
N ASP A 115 20.54 -12.82 7.09
CA ASP A 115 21.90 -12.31 6.76
C ASP A 115 21.86 -11.16 5.75
N GLN A 116 20.91 -11.21 4.80
CA GLN A 116 20.73 -10.17 3.79
C GLN A 116 20.11 -8.91 4.37
N VAL A 117 19.21 -9.05 5.37
CA VAL A 117 18.56 -7.92 6.06
C VAL A 117 19.59 -7.00 6.71
N THR A 118 20.55 -7.56 7.45
CA THR A 118 21.57 -6.79 8.16
C THR A 118 22.45 -5.98 7.19
N GLU A 119 22.87 -6.59 6.09
CA GLU A 119 23.68 -5.89 5.09
C GLU A 119 22.87 -4.81 4.36
N PHE A 120 21.63 -5.10 3.97
CA PHE A 120 20.74 -4.13 3.36
C PHE A 120 20.52 -2.92 4.27
N GLU A 121 20.19 -3.15 5.54
CA GLU A 121 19.96 -2.09 6.52
C GLU A 121 21.20 -1.20 6.67
N ARG A 122 22.38 -1.79 6.82
CA ARG A 122 23.65 -1.05 6.89
C ARG A 122 23.86 -0.15 5.67
N GLN A 123 23.60 -0.66 4.47
CA GLN A 123 23.76 0.07 3.22
C GLN A 123 22.80 1.26 3.13
N VAL A 124 21.51 1.05 3.36
CA VAL A 124 20.52 2.12 3.22
C VAL A 124 20.68 3.20 4.28
N ARG A 125 21.04 2.84 5.52
CA ARG A 125 21.31 3.81 6.58
C ARG A 125 22.58 4.65 6.30
N SER A 126 23.53 4.14 5.51
CA SER A 126 24.67 4.93 5.06
C SER A 126 24.40 5.81 3.85
N MET A 127 23.31 5.54 3.12
CA MET A 127 22.97 6.22 1.87
C MET A 127 22.05 7.45 2.07
N TYR A 128 21.18 7.41 3.08
CA TYR A 128 20.15 8.42 3.29
C TYR A 128 20.34 9.15 4.63
N ASP A 129 20.61 10.45 4.57
CA ASP A 129 20.59 11.33 5.73
C ASP A 129 19.17 11.64 6.19
N GLN A 130 18.22 11.69 5.23
CA GLN A 130 16.80 11.94 5.46
C GLN A 130 15.95 11.16 4.47
N MET A 131 14.77 10.74 4.91
CA MET A 131 13.73 10.17 4.07
C MET A 131 12.37 10.85 4.30
N ALA A 132 11.52 10.80 3.29
CA ALA A 132 10.10 11.09 3.46
C ALA A 132 9.40 9.81 3.92
N ARG A 133 8.80 9.86 5.10
CA ARG A 133 7.86 8.88 5.64
C ARG A 133 6.45 9.36 5.33
N ILE A 134 5.70 8.57 4.59
CA ILE A 134 4.35 8.90 4.14
C ILE A 134 3.41 7.90 4.78
N SER A 135 2.67 8.35 5.80
CA SER A 135 1.63 7.56 6.44
C SER A 135 0.29 7.81 5.76
N ILE A 136 -0.40 6.74 5.41
CA ILE A 136 -1.68 6.78 4.71
C ILE A 136 -2.75 6.20 5.62
N GLU A 137 -3.68 7.05 6.02
CA GLU A 137 -4.86 6.66 6.79
C GLU A 137 -5.95 6.18 5.84
N PRO A 138 -6.41 4.91 5.93
CA PRO A 138 -7.49 4.40 5.12
C PRO A 138 -8.83 5.10 5.44
N VAL A 139 -9.50 5.62 4.41
CA VAL A 139 -10.86 6.19 4.51
C VAL A 139 -11.90 5.36 3.77
N TRP A 140 -11.46 4.39 3.02
CA TRP A 140 -12.27 3.42 2.32
C TRP A 140 -11.41 2.19 1.97
N ALA A 141 -11.96 0.98 2.13
CA ALA A 141 -11.32 -0.26 1.74
C ALA A 141 -12.33 -1.25 1.15
N ARG A 142 -11.90 -2.10 0.23
CA ARG A 142 -12.64 -3.27 -0.26
C ARG A 142 -11.67 -4.37 -0.61
N PHE A 143 -11.95 -5.55 -0.08
CA PHE A 143 -11.23 -6.77 -0.41
C PHE A 143 -12.08 -7.65 -1.33
N PHE A 144 -11.48 -8.11 -2.41
CA PHE A 144 -12.07 -9.04 -3.36
C PHE A 144 -11.28 -10.36 -3.37
N ASP A 145 -11.99 -11.47 -3.44
CA ASP A 145 -11.47 -12.83 -3.63
C ASP A 145 -12.38 -13.53 -4.64
N PHE A 146 -11.96 -13.54 -5.88
CA PHE A 146 -12.80 -14.04 -6.98
C PHE A 146 -13.02 -15.53 -6.87
N GLY A 147 -12.03 -16.30 -6.37
CA GLY A 147 -12.16 -17.73 -6.15
C GLY A 147 -13.15 -18.09 -5.03
N ALA A 148 -13.27 -17.23 -4.02
CA ALA A 148 -14.24 -17.38 -2.94
C ALA A 148 -15.59 -16.70 -3.22
N GLY A 149 -15.82 -16.19 -4.44
CA GLY A 149 -17.06 -15.51 -4.83
C GLY A 149 -17.23 -14.10 -4.22
N ARG A 150 -16.20 -13.56 -3.59
CA ARG A 150 -16.20 -12.19 -3.05
C ARG A 150 -15.87 -11.20 -4.17
N MET A 151 -16.87 -10.89 -4.99
CA MET A 151 -16.73 -10.09 -6.22
C MET A 151 -17.43 -8.72 -6.09
N PRO A 152 -17.09 -7.75 -6.97
CA PRO A 152 -17.87 -6.53 -7.10
C PRO A 152 -19.35 -6.80 -7.37
N SER A 153 -20.25 -6.03 -6.76
CA SER A 153 -21.69 -6.25 -6.81
C SER A 153 -22.29 -6.28 -8.22
N PHE A 154 -21.71 -5.57 -9.18
CA PHE A 154 -22.15 -5.60 -10.57
C PHE A 154 -21.87 -6.95 -11.24
N LEU A 155 -20.77 -7.63 -10.89
CA LEU A 155 -20.47 -8.98 -11.38
C LEU A 155 -21.37 -10.03 -10.71
N THR A 156 -21.65 -9.89 -9.42
CA THR A 156 -22.56 -10.79 -8.70
C THR A 156 -23.97 -10.76 -9.28
N LYS A 157 -24.45 -9.57 -9.68
CA LYS A 157 -25.76 -9.43 -10.33
C LYS A 157 -25.79 -10.13 -11.70
N LEU A 158 -24.76 -9.98 -12.52
CA LEU A 158 -24.68 -10.65 -13.82
C LEU A 158 -24.64 -12.18 -13.68
N ALA A 159 -24.01 -12.71 -12.64
CA ALA A 159 -23.95 -14.16 -12.40
C ALA A 159 -25.28 -14.73 -11.84
N GLY A 160 -26.12 -13.90 -11.19
CA GLY A 160 -27.42 -14.29 -10.64
C GLY A 160 -28.57 -14.26 -11.67
N ASP A 161 -28.37 -13.57 -12.80
CA ASP A 161 -29.35 -13.47 -13.90
C ASP A 161 -29.08 -14.51 -15.02
N ALA A 162 -28.09 -15.41 -14.85
CA ALA A 162 -27.74 -16.49 -15.75
C ALA A 162 -28.14 -17.86 -15.18
#